data_a90d431f2d673420b46eb262b5778083
#
_entry.id   a90d431f2d673420b46eb262b5778083
#
_cell.length_a   1.000
_cell.length_b   1.000
_cell.length_c   1.000
_cell.angle_alpha   90.00
_cell.angle_beta   90.00
_cell.angle_gamma   90.00
#
_symmetry.space_group_name_H-M   'P 1'
#
loop_
_entity.id
_entity.type
_entity.pdbx_description
1 polymer ?
#
loop_
_entity_poly.entity_id
_entity_poly.type
_entity_poly.pdbx_seq_one_letter_code
_entity_poly.pdbx_strand_id
1 'polypeptide(L)'
;MSDVTICLTNPKSPSNVGAVFRACGCYNINKMLYTGNRYNKAKRHAADTQNIFSKIDIRHVDDFVAERPAGVALICVDFVVGATPLPEFHHPENAFYVFGPEDGSLSQEVIEQADHVVYMPTVGSLNLAAAVNVVLYDRAAKQFTGYDEQLIHSSRDVNNRLKVS
;
A
#
# COMPACT_ATOMS: atom_id res chain seq x y z
N MET A 1 17.06 -6.47 3.07
CA MET A 1 15.64 -6.68 2.70
C MET A 1 14.89 -5.42 3.08
N SER A 2 14.22 -4.75 2.14
CA SER A 2 13.51 -3.50 2.42
C SER A 2 12.34 -3.74 3.38
N ASP A 3 12.20 -2.92 4.41
CA ASP A 3 11.07 -2.96 5.35
C ASP A 3 10.01 -1.95 4.89
N VAL A 4 8.99 -2.45 4.20
CA VAL A 4 7.89 -1.65 3.69
C VAL A 4 6.60 -2.07 4.37
N THR A 5 5.88 -1.09 4.91
CA THR A 5 4.58 -1.28 5.56
C THR A 5 3.53 -0.41 4.87
N ILE A 6 2.36 -0.98 4.59
CA ILE A 6 1.18 -0.24 4.13
C ILE A 6 0.32 0.11 5.34
N CYS A 7 0.01 1.40 5.47
CA CYS A 7 -0.77 1.96 6.58
C CYS A 7 -2.09 2.55 6.05
N LEU A 8 -3.22 2.01 6.50
CA LEU A 8 -4.55 2.42 6.07
C LEU A 8 -5.27 3.19 7.17
N THR A 9 -5.61 4.45 6.92
CA THR A 9 -6.31 5.30 7.87
C THR A 9 -7.79 4.99 7.88
N ASN A 10 -8.28 4.40 8.97
CA ASN A 10 -9.69 4.11 9.22
C ASN A 10 -10.44 3.55 7.97
N PRO A 11 -9.94 2.48 7.36
CA PRO A 11 -10.53 1.93 6.13
C PRO A 11 -11.95 1.45 6.40
N LYS A 12 -12.83 1.67 5.41
CA LYS A 12 -14.27 1.42 5.52
C LYS A 12 -14.68 0.07 4.94
N SER A 13 -14.12 -0.27 3.79
CA SER A 13 -14.56 -1.39 2.96
C SER A 13 -13.68 -2.62 3.13
N PRO A 14 -14.22 -3.77 3.58
CA PRO A 14 -13.49 -5.03 3.64
C PRO A 14 -12.97 -5.49 2.26
N SER A 15 -13.70 -5.21 1.18
CA SER A 15 -13.26 -5.53 -0.18
C SER A 15 -12.05 -4.71 -0.62
N ASN A 16 -11.99 -3.42 -0.26
CA ASN A 16 -10.81 -2.59 -0.50
C ASN A 16 -9.60 -3.10 0.29
N VAL A 17 -9.79 -3.42 1.57
CA VAL A 17 -8.73 -4.00 2.40
C VAL A 17 -8.25 -5.32 1.81
N GLY A 18 -9.15 -6.20 1.36
CA GLY A 18 -8.80 -7.44 0.69
C GLY A 18 -7.99 -7.24 -0.60
N ALA A 19 -8.36 -6.22 -1.41
CA ALA A 19 -7.61 -5.88 -2.61
C ALA A 19 -6.22 -5.28 -2.30
N VAL A 20 -6.09 -4.50 -1.23
CA VAL A 20 -4.78 -4.04 -0.71
C VAL A 20 -3.92 -5.21 -0.26
N PHE A 21 -4.48 -6.19 0.44
CA PHE A 21 -3.76 -7.41 0.80
C PHE A 21 -3.19 -8.12 -0.42
N ARG A 22 -4.01 -8.27 -1.47
CA ARG A 22 -3.55 -8.89 -2.71
C ARG A 22 -2.41 -8.11 -3.34
N ALA A 23 -2.49 -6.78 -3.37
CA ALA A 23 -1.40 -5.93 -3.82
C ALA A 23 -0.12 -6.16 -2.99
N CYS A 24 -0.23 -6.14 -1.66
CA CYS A 24 0.89 -6.42 -0.77
C CYS A 24 1.55 -7.76 -1.09
N GLY A 25 0.77 -8.81 -1.27
CA GLY A 25 1.30 -10.14 -1.66
C GLY A 25 2.04 -10.12 -3.00
N CYS A 26 1.51 -9.41 -4.01
CA CYS A 26 2.15 -9.29 -5.33
C CYS A 26 3.49 -8.55 -5.28
N TYR A 27 3.66 -7.60 -4.37
CA TYR A 27 4.88 -6.80 -4.22
C TYR A 27 5.77 -7.23 -3.04
N ASN A 28 5.56 -8.42 -2.48
CA ASN A 28 6.30 -8.96 -1.34
C ASN A 28 6.28 -8.06 -0.09
N ILE A 29 5.17 -7.36 0.14
CA ILE A 29 4.93 -6.61 1.36
C ILE A 29 4.24 -7.54 2.36
N ASN A 30 4.83 -7.73 3.52
CA ASN A 30 4.36 -8.67 4.52
C ASN A 30 3.72 -8.02 5.76
N LYS A 31 3.64 -6.69 5.78
CA LYS A 31 3.11 -5.94 6.93
C LYS A 31 2.11 -4.87 6.50
N MET A 32 0.98 -4.87 7.16
CA MET A 32 -0.07 -3.88 6.97
C MET A 32 -0.61 -3.41 8.32
N LEU A 33 -0.72 -2.11 8.50
CA LEU A 33 -1.30 -1.49 9.69
C LEU A 33 -2.59 -0.76 9.31
N TYR A 34 -3.53 -0.66 10.23
CA TYR A 34 -4.71 0.19 10.05
C TYR A 34 -5.13 0.85 11.35
N THR A 35 -5.71 2.04 11.25
CA THR A 35 -6.30 2.76 12.37
C THR A 35 -7.82 2.72 12.31
N GLY A 36 -8.48 3.21 13.38
CA GLY A 36 -9.93 3.32 13.46
C GLY A 36 -10.64 1.98 13.64
N ASN A 37 -11.97 2.02 13.63
CA ASN A 37 -12.78 0.85 13.97
C ASN A 37 -13.75 0.40 12.87
N ARG A 38 -13.82 1.13 11.75
CA ARG A 38 -14.78 0.84 10.68
C ARG A 38 -14.53 -0.52 10.03
N TYR A 39 -13.28 -0.84 9.77
CA TYR A 39 -12.90 -2.14 9.20
C TYR A 39 -13.28 -3.30 10.12
N ASN A 40 -12.99 -3.19 11.41
CA ASN A 40 -13.34 -4.23 12.39
C ASN A 40 -14.86 -4.45 12.50
N LYS A 41 -15.65 -3.38 12.42
CA LYS A 41 -17.11 -3.47 12.40
C LYS A 41 -17.63 -4.14 11.14
N ALA A 42 -17.11 -3.73 9.96
CA ALA A 42 -17.51 -4.30 8.68
C ALA A 42 -17.07 -5.75 8.51
N LYS A 43 -15.88 -6.12 8.97
CA LYS A 43 -15.34 -7.50 8.91
C LYS A 43 -16.22 -8.51 9.66
N ARG A 44 -16.89 -8.11 10.74
CA ARG A 44 -17.80 -8.98 11.49
C ARG A 44 -19.02 -9.42 10.67
N HIS A 45 -19.37 -8.68 9.62
CA HIS A 45 -20.51 -8.93 8.75
C HIS A 45 -20.10 -9.53 7.38
N ALA A 46 -18.80 -9.66 7.12
CA ALA A 46 -18.29 -10.25 5.89
C ALA A 46 -17.99 -11.74 6.11
N ALA A 47 -18.46 -12.59 5.19
CA ALA A 47 -18.12 -14.01 5.21
C ALA A 47 -16.60 -14.19 5.04
N ASP A 48 -16.06 -15.16 5.78
CA ASP A 48 -14.65 -15.45 5.93
C ASP A 48 -13.98 -15.84 4.60
N THR A 49 -13.09 -15.01 4.08
CA THR A 49 -12.20 -15.31 2.94
C THR A 49 -10.76 -15.51 3.40
N GLN A 50 -10.55 -16.17 4.52
CA GLN A 50 -9.31 -16.19 5.30
C GLN A 50 -8.10 -16.88 4.66
N ASN A 51 -8.23 -17.66 3.58
CA ASN A 51 -7.11 -18.51 3.13
C ASN A 51 -6.04 -17.82 2.26
N ILE A 52 -6.24 -16.60 1.79
CA ILE A 52 -5.25 -15.87 0.95
C ILE A 52 -4.26 -15.07 1.81
N PHE A 53 -4.53 -14.86 3.09
CA PHE A 53 -3.89 -13.85 3.92
C PHE A 53 -2.89 -14.37 4.96
N SER A 54 -2.54 -15.65 4.94
CA SER A 54 -1.70 -16.26 5.98
C SER A 54 -0.25 -15.78 6.05
N LYS A 55 0.19 -14.93 5.10
CA LYS A 55 1.59 -14.45 5.01
C LYS A 55 1.76 -12.96 5.31
N ILE A 56 0.68 -12.22 5.48
CA ILE A 56 0.73 -10.77 5.72
C ILE A 56 0.25 -10.50 7.15
N ASP A 57 1.12 -9.89 7.95
CA ASP A 57 0.78 -9.42 9.29
C ASP A 57 -0.06 -8.15 9.20
N ILE A 58 -1.35 -8.26 9.55
CA ILE A 58 -2.25 -7.12 9.67
C ILE A 58 -2.54 -6.81 11.13
N ARG A 59 -2.27 -5.56 11.55
CA ARG A 59 -2.54 -5.10 12.91
C ARG A 59 -3.33 -3.80 12.95
N HIS A 60 -4.27 -3.73 13.88
CA HIS A 60 -4.86 -2.47 14.31
C HIS A 60 -3.86 -1.72 15.20
N VAL A 61 -3.71 -0.43 14.96
CA VAL A 61 -2.88 0.48 15.77
C VAL A 61 -3.63 1.78 16.01
N ASP A 62 -3.24 2.52 17.03
CA ASP A 62 -3.86 3.82 17.31
C ASP A 62 -3.14 4.96 16.57
N ASP A 63 -1.83 4.83 16.36
CA ASP A 63 -1.00 5.85 15.71
C ASP A 63 0.15 5.20 14.91
N PHE A 64 0.25 5.52 13.63
CA PHE A 64 1.31 5.03 12.76
C PHE A 64 2.68 5.60 13.12
N VAL A 65 2.72 6.84 13.60
CA VAL A 65 3.98 7.50 13.98
C VAL A 65 4.61 6.80 15.16
N ALA A 66 3.79 6.44 16.17
CA ALA A 66 4.24 5.71 17.34
C ALA A 66 4.73 4.28 17.01
N GLU A 67 4.17 3.66 15.98
CA GLU A 67 4.53 2.31 15.53
C GLU A 67 5.74 2.28 14.58
N ARG A 68 6.16 3.43 14.08
CA ARG A 68 7.23 3.55 13.09
C ARG A 68 8.60 3.27 13.72
N PRO A 69 9.35 2.27 13.21
CA PRO A 69 10.71 2.04 13.66
C PRO A 69 11.65 3.20 13.31
N ALA A 70 12.71 3.37 14.10
CA ALA A 70 13.75 4.33 13.78
C ALA A 70 14.38 4.03 12.40
N GLY A 71 14.60 5.08 11.61
CA GLY A 71 15.18 4.95 10.26
C GLY A 71 14.22 4.53 9.16
N VAL A 72 12.93 4.38 9.46
CA VAL A 72 11.87 4.12 8.47
C VAL A 72 11.19 5.44 8.12
N ALA A 73 11.11 5.79 6.85
CA ALA A 73 10.47 7.02 6.39
C ALA A 73 8.94 6.91 6.44
N LEU A 74 8.27 7.95 6.95
CA LEU A 74 6.82 8.10 6.91
C LEU A 74 6.43 8.88 5.65
N ILE A 75 5.70 8.24 4.75
CA ILE A 75 5.30 8.80 3.45
C ILE A 75 3.78 8.86 3.39
N CYS A 76 3.24 10.06 3.42
CA CYS A 76 1.80 10.27 3.23
C CYS A 76 1.46 10.34 1.74
N VAL A 77 0.39 9.66 1.35
CA VAL A 77 -0.11 9.62 -0.03
C VAL A 77 -1.48 10.26 -0.07
N ASP A 78 -1.54 11.51 -0.54
CA ASP A 78 -2.79 12.26 -0.65
C ASP A 78 -2.61 13.50 -1.55
N PHE A 79 -3.71 14.12 -1.98
CA PHE A 79 -3.69 15.40 -2.70
C PHE A 79 -3.46 16.55 -1.73
N VAL A 80 -2.20 16.92 -1.54
CA VAL A 80 -1.78 18.00 -0.63
C VAL A 80 -1.02 19.06 -1.40
N VAL A 81 -1.33 20.34 -1.18
CA VAL A 81 -0.59 21.45 -1.79
C VAL A 81 0.86 21.41 -1.30
N GLY A 82 1.81 21.41 -2.23
CA GLY A 82 3.24 21.30 -1.94
C GLY A 82 3.78 19.87 -1.89
N ALA A 83 2.92 18.85 -2.09
CA ALA A 83 3.35 17.46 -2.19
C ALA A 83 4.18 17.20 -3.46
N THR A 84 5.06 16.21 -3.40
CA THR A 84 5.86 15.76 -4.53
C THR A 84 5.03 14.87 -5.46
N PRO A 85 5.03 15.08 -6.79
CA PRO A 85 4.37 14.15 -7.69
C PRO A 85 5.05 12.77 -7.68
N LEU A 86 4.27 11.70 -7.60
CA LEU A 86 4.79 10.34 -7.49
C LEU A 86 5.84 9.99 -8.57
N PRO A 87 5.70 10.37 -9.85
CA PRO A 87 6.72 10.10 -10.86
C PRO A 87 8.11 10.68 -10.56
N GLU A 88 8.18 11.77 -9.79
CA GLU A 88 9.44 12.43 -9.40
C GLU A 88 9.96 11.96 -8.03
N PHE A 89 9.16 11.19 -7.30
CA PHE A 89 9.50 10.76 -5.95
C PHE A 89 10.53 9.62 -5.95
N HIS A 90 11.56 9.73 -5.14
CA HIS A 90 12.56 8.67 -4.91
C HIS A 90 12.17 7.88 -3.65
N HIS A 91 11.78 6.63 -3.82
CA HIS A 91 11.32 5.80 -2.72
C HIS A 91 12.46 5.42 -1.76
N PRO A 92 12.36 5.71 -0.46
CA PRO A 92 13.30 5.21 0.54
C PRO A 92 13.29 3.68 0.60
N GLU A 93 14.39 3.08 1.02
CA GLU A 93 14.48 1.63 1.18
C GLU A 93 13.45 1.11 2.19
N ASN A 94 13.37 1.75 3.35
CA ASN A 94 12.43 1.41 4.43
C ASN A 94 11.35 2.49 4.53
N ALA A 95 10.09 2.10 4.44
CA ALA A 95 9.00 3.04 4.29
C ALA A 95 7.67 2.59 4.92
N PHE A 96 7.01 3.50 5.61
CA PHE A 96 5.59 3.44 5.94
C PHE A 96 4.82 4.31 4.95
N TYR A 97 4.01 3.70 4.08
CA TYR A 97 3.13 4.42 3.17
C TYR A 97 1.75 4.56 3.81
N VAL A 98 1.37 5.79 4.12
CA VAL A 98 0.11 6.11 4.79
C VAL A 98 -0.90 6.62 3.78
N PHE A 99 -2.02 5.92 3.69
CA PHE A 99 -3.15 6.25 2.81
C PHE A 99 -4.34 6.74 3.62
N GLY A 100 -5.04 7.75 3.10
CA GLY A 100 -6.27 8.27 3.70
C GLY A 100 -7.45 7.30 3.57
N PRO A 101 -8.54 7.58 4.29
CA PRO A 101 -9.78 6.80 4.18
C PRO A 101 -10.44 7.02 2.81
N GLU A 102 -11.29 6.07 2.39
CA GLU A 102 -11.97 6.10 1.08
C GLU A 102 -12.88 7.32 0.90
N ASP A 103 -13.39 7.86 2.00
CA ASP A 103 -14.36 8.96 2.05
C ASP A 103 -13.82 10.23 2.72
N GLY A 104 -12.51 10.42 2.73
CA GLY A 104 -11.87 11.58 3.33
C GLY A 104 -10.41 11.73 2.95
N SER A 105 -9.72 12.56 3.69
CA SER A 105 -8.28 12.84 3.52
C SER A 105 -7.53 12.54 4.81
N LEU A 106 -6.21 12.51 4.73
CA LEU A 106 -5.34 12.48 5.89
C LEU A 106 -5.49 13.77 6.71
N SER A 107 -5.29 13.68 8.02
CA SER A 107 -5.31 14.87 8.89
C SER A 107 -4.05 15.71 8.70
N GLN A 108 -4.17 17.01 8.93
CA GLN A 108 -3.03 17.93 8.91
C GLN A 108 -1.93 17.50 9.90
N GLU A 109 -2.31 16.99 11.04
CA GLU A 109 -1.38 16.49 12.07
C GLU A 109 -0.51 15.32 11.54
N VAL A 110 -1.07 14.37 10.79
CA VAL A 110 -0.31 13.28 10.18
C VAL A 110 0.61 13.80 9.07
N ILE A 111 0.12 14.74 8.26
CA ILE A 111 0.91 15.39 7.19
C ILE A 111 2.13 16.10 7.77
N GLU A 112 2.00 16.81 8.89
CA GLU A 112 3.10 17.53 9.53
C GLU A 112 4.17 16.61 10.13
N GLN A 113 3.83 15.38 10.43
CA GLN A 113 4.75 14.37 10.95
C GLN A 113 5.40 13.51 9.86
N ALA A 114 4.95 13.65 8.60
CA ALA A 114 5.49 12.90 7.49
C ALA A 114 6.89 13.40 7.08
N ASP A 115 7.77 12.46 6.74
CA ASP A 115 9.07 12.80 6.13
C ASP A 115 8.87 13.22 4.67
N HIS A 116 7.85 12.66 4.01
CA HIS A 116 7.48 12.99 2.62
C HIS A 116 5.96 12.94 2.45
N VAL A 117 5.46 13.82 1.60
CA VAL A 117 4.07 13.79 1.12
C VAL A 117 4.10 13.67 -0.40
N VAL A 118 3.41 12.71 -0.94
CA VAL A 118 3.36 12.45 -2.38
C VAL A 118 1.92 12.41 -2.89
N TYR A 119 1.72 12.80 -4.13
CA TYR A 119 0.43 12.69 -4.79
C TYR A 119 0.56 12.02 -6.16
N MET A 120 -0.50 11.36 -6.58
CA MET A 120 -0.61 10.84 -7.94
C MET A 120 -1.21 11.92 -8.85
N PRO A 121 -0.54 12.30 -9.96
CA PRO A 121 -1.02 13.37 -10.85
C PRO A 121 -2.18 12.86 -11.74
N THR A 122 -3.33 12.63 -11.12
CA THR A 122 -4.57 12.15 -11.75
C THR A 122 -5.68 13.18 -11.64
N VAL A 123 -6.65 13.13 -12.54
CA VAL A 123 -7.87 13.93 -12.47
C VAL A 123 -8.88 13.24 -11.55
N GLY A 124 -8.81 13.55 -10.25
CA GLY A 124 -9.65 12.94 -9.23
C GLY A 124 -8.97 11.81 -8.44
N SER A 125 -9.58 11.44 -7.33
CA SER A 125 -9.05 10.44 -6.42
C SER A 125 -9.22 9.02 -6.96
N LEU A 126 -8.17 8.21 -6.84
CA LEU A 126 -8.24 6.79 -7.12
C LEU A 126 -8.93 6.03 -5.97
N ASN A 127 -9.51 4.88 -6.28
CA ASN A 127 -9.88 3.90 -5.26
C ASN A 127 -8.66 3.54 -4.40
N LEU A 128 -8.87 3.30 -3.10
CA LEU A 128 -7.79 3.01 -2.15
C LEU A 128 -6.86 1.88 -2.62
N ALA A 129 -7.40 0.76 -3.05
CA ALA A 129 -6.59 -0.36 -3.51
C ALA A 129 -5.85 -0.05 -4.82
N ALA A 130 -6.47 0.72 -5.72
CA ALA A 130 -5.82 1.22 -6.93
C ALA A 130 -4.66 2.16 -6.58
N ALA A 131 -4.84 3.07 -5.64
CA ALA A 131 -3.79 3.97 -5.16
C ALA A 131 -2.59 3.20 -4.60
N VAL A 132 -2.84 2.20 -3.75
CA VAL A 132 -1.79 1.33 -3.20
C VAL A 132 -1.04 0.60 -4.33
N ASN A 133 -1.75 0.02 -5.31
CA ASN A 133 -1.11 -0.64 -6.45
C ASN A 133 -0.23 0.31 -7.26
N VAL A 134 -0.68 1.53 -7.53
CA VAL A 134 0.09 2.52 -8.29
C VAL A 134 1.38 2.88 -7.55
N VAL A 135 1.32 3.15 -6.25
CA VAL A 135 2.50 3.48 -5.43
C VAL A 135 3.49 2.31 -5.40
N LEU A 136 3.01 1.09 -5.19
CA LEU A 136 3.87 -0.10 -5.16
C LEU A 136 4.46 -0.42 -6.53
N TYR A 137 3.70 -0.23 -7.61
CA TYR A 137 4.22 -0.38 -8.97
C TYR A 137 5.28 0.67 -9.30
N ASP A 138 5.03 1.95 -8.99
CA ASP A 138 6.01 3.02 -9.19
C ASP A 138 7.32 2.74 -8.45
N ARG A 139 7.22 2.28 -7.19
CA ARG A 139 8.37 1.82 -6.41
C ARG A 139 9.11 0.67 -7.11
N ALA A 140 8.39 -0.37 -7.52
CA ALA A 140 8.98 -1.53 -8.20
C ALA A 140 9.61 -1.15 -9.54
N ALA A 141 8.94 -0.28 -10.32
CA ALA A 141 9.44 0.20 -11.61
C ALA A 141 10.75 0.98 -11.48
N LYS A 142 10.87 1.82 -10.45
CA LYS A 142 12.08 2.60 -10.16
C LYS A 142 13.25 1.75 -9.64
N GLN A 143 12.96 0.57 -9.11
CA GLN A 143 13.95 -0.40 -8.63
C GLN A 143 14.21 -1.52 -9.65
N PHE A 144 13.55 -1.49 -10.80
CA PHE A 144 13.64 -2.54 -11.81
C PHE A 144 15.02 -2.64 -12.41
N THR A 145 15.61 -3.84 -12.41
CA THR A 145 16.98 -4.10 -12.87
C THR A 145 17.06 -4.80 -14.21
N GLY A 146 15.93 -5.23 -14.78
CA GLY A 146 15.88 -5.86 -16.09
C GLY A 146 14.92 -7.06 -16.20
N TYR A 147 14.86 -7.65 -17.40
CA TYR A 147 14.00 -8.77 -17.71
C TYR A 147 14.31 -10.01 -16.85
N ASP A 148 13.28 -10.59 -16.27
CA ASP A 148 13.37 -11.79 -15.43
C ASP A 148 12.39 -12.87 -15.92
N GLU A 149 12.88 -13.81 -16.71
CA GLU A 149 12.11 -14.93 -17.24
C GLU A 149 11.66 -15.88 -16.12
N GLN A 150 12.49 -16.04 -15.09
CA GLN A 150 12.17 -16.92 -13.98
C GLN A 150 10.98 -16.39 -13.16
N LEU A 151 10.91 -15.08 -12.97
CA LEU A 151 9.76 -14.42 -12.36
C LEU A 151 8.47 -14.67 -13.17
N ILE A 152 8.55 -14.57 -14.51
CA ILE A 152 7.40 -14.85 -15.37
C ILE A 152 6.95 -16.30 -15.21
N HIS A 153 7.86 -17.26 -15.23
CA HIS A 153 7.55 -18.68 -15.09
C HIS A 153 6.94 -19.03 -13.73
N SER A 154 7.42 -18.43 -12.66
CA SER A 154 6.92 -18.68 -11.30
C SER A 154 5.59 -17.99 -10.99
N SER A 155 5.30 -16.87 -11.68
CA SER A 155 4.12 -16.02 -11.38
C SER A 155 2.93 -16.26 -12.31
N ARG A 156 3.17 -16.81 -13.52
CA ARG A 156 2.09 -17.09 -14.48
C ARG A 156 1.23 -18.27 -14.08
N ASP A 157 0.00 -18.31 -14.60
CA ASP A 157 -0.88 -19.46 -14.46
C ASP A 157 -0.22 -20.75 -14.97
N VAL A 158 -0.45 -21.87 -14.29
CA VAL A 158 0.14 -23.19 -14.60
C VAL A 158 -0.18 -23.68 -16.02
N ASN A 159 -1.27 -23.24 -16.61
CA ASN A 159 -1.69 -23.57 -17.97
C ASN A 159 -1.20 -22.58 -19.03
N ASN A 160 -0.63 -21.45 -18.61
CA ASN A 160 -0.15 -20.43 -19.52
C ASN A 160 1.15 -20.90 -20.21
N ARG A 161 1.09 -21.01 -21.56
CA ARG A 161 2.22 -21.40 -22.42
C ARG A 161 2.60 -20.30 -23.40
N LEU A 162 2.03 -19.09 -23.23
CA LEU A 162 2.23 -17.97 -24.14
C LEU A 162 3.67 -17.45 -24.06
N LYS A 163 4.19 -17.08 -25.22
CA LYS A 163 5.47 -16.39 -25.37
C LYS A 163 5.44 -15.49 -26.60
N VAL A 164 6.20 -14.41 -26.55
CA VAL A 164 6.40 -13.53 -27.71
C VAL A 164 7.35 -14.22 -28.67
N SER A 165 7.00 -14.26 -29.94
CA SER A 165 7.82 -14.80 -31.04
C SER A 165 8.88 -13.80 -31.47
#